data_85172d5284fee59e8d85b6411a2e8cbf
#
_entry.id   85172d5284fee59e8d85b6411a2e8cbf
#
_cell.length_a   1.000
_cell.length_b   1.000
_cell.length_c   1.000
_cell.angle_alpha   90.00
_cell.angle_beta   90.00
_cell.angle_gamma   90.00
#
_symmetry.space_group_name_H-M   'P 1'
#
loop_
_entity.id
_entity.type
_entity.pdbx_description
1 polymer ?
#
loop_
_entity_poly.entity_id
_entity_poly.type
_entity_poly.pdbx_seq_one_letter_code
_entity_poly.pdbx_strand_id
1 'polypeptide(L)'
;MRSFANIHAGETCTIIGNGPSLKNVPLAFLHKYQTFGTNRIYLLDGFEPNFYVSVNPLVIEQCQHEINDLHCVKFITSSMAHLIYGSYPIISNGAPRFCYEPFIELYEGFTVTFAAMQIAYFLGFTTVLLVGVDHRFNFEGDPNTRQFMDHDDNNHFSPEYFKDKFWHTPDLERSNEAYKMAEDAFRADNRIIINLTRNSGTDIFERQDLKSWL
;
A
#
# COMPACT_ATOMS: atom_id res chain seq x y z
N MET A 1 -20.63 1.65 5.28
CA MET A 1 -19.24 1.26 5.60
C MET A 1 -19.15 0.09 6.58
N ARG A 2 -20.09 -0.09 7.53
CA ARG A 2 -20.18 -1.35 8.33
C ARG A 2 -20.32 -2.63 7.49
N SER A 3 -20.81 -2.50 6.25
CA SER A 3 -20.92 -3.64 5.31
C SER A 3 -19.58 -4.23 4.87
N PHE A 4 -18.47 -3.56 5.09
CA PHE A 4 -17.13 -4.08 4.77
C PHE A 4 -16.49 -4.85 5.93
N ALA A 5 -16.97 -4.70 7.16
CA ALA A 5 -16.35 -5.36 8.30
C ALA A 5 -16.43 -6.89 8.16
N ASN A 6 -15.27 -7.54 8.21
CA ASN A 6 -15.12 -9.00 8.20
C ASN A 6 -15.72 -9.73 6.98
N ILE A 7 -15.91 -9.05 5.82
CA ILE A 7 -16.43 -9.71 4.60
C ILE A 7 -15.45 -10.74 4.02
N HIS A 8 -14.18 -10.67 4.40
CA HIS A 8 -13.10 -11.59 4.03
C HIS A 8 -12.52 -12.33 5.24
N ALA A 9 -13.37 -12.65 6.23
CA ALA A 9 -12.94 -13.30 7.46
C ALA A 9 -12.26 -14.65 7.18
N GLY A 10 -11.00 -14.78 7.64
CA GLY A 10 -10.22 -16.01 7.48
C GLY A 10 -9.46 -16.12 6.14
N GLU A 11 -9.68 -15.19 5.21
CA GLU A 11 -9.03 -15.22 3.90
C GLU A 11 -7.60 -14.65 3.94
N THR A 12 -6.87 -14.93 2.85
CA THR A 12 -5.55 -14.37 2.55
C THR A 12 -5.67 -13.26 1.53
N CYS A 13 -4.92 -12.17 1.71
CA CYS A 13 -4.76 -11.14 0.68
C CYS A 13 -3.29 -10.82 0.40
N THR A 14 -3.05 -10.15 -0.72
CA THR A 14 -1.73 -9.60 -1.09
C THR A 14 -1.78 -8.09 -1.09
N ILE A 15 -0.93 -7.43 -0.33
CA ILE A 15 -0.68 -5.99 -0.43
C ILE A 15 0.54 -5.78 -1.32
N ILE A 16 0.34 -4.99 -2.38
CA ILE A 16 1.32 -4.78 -3.43
C ILE A 16 1.94 -3.39 -3.25
N GLY A 17 3.21 -3.38 -2.83
CA GLY A 17 4.06 -2.20 -2.88
C GLY A 17 4.54 -1.93 -4.31
N ASN A 18 5.12 -0.76 -4.51
CA ASN A 18 5.52 -0.31 -5.85
C ASN A 18 7.04 -0.31 -6.06
N GLY A 19 7.77 -1.05 -5.21
CA GLY A 19 9.23 -1.12 -5.31
C GLY A 19 9.71 -1.92 -6.54
N PRO A 20 11.01 -1.80 -6.89
CA PRO A 20 11.58 -2.41 -8.09
C PRO A 20 11.45 -3.94 -8.14
N SER A 21 11.37 -4.62 -6.99
CA SER A 21 11.22 -6.08 -6.92
C SER A 21 9.89 -6.58 -7.50
N LEU A 22 8.87 -5.72 -7.61
CA LEU A 22 7.57 -6.07 -8.18
C LEU A 22 7.68 -6.60 -9.62
N LYS A 23 8.67 -6.13 -10.40
CA LYS A 23 8.95 -6.64 -11.75
C LYS A 23 9.17 -8.16 -11.82
N ASN A 24 9.59 -8.77 -10.72
CA ASN A 24 9.91 -10.19 -10.65
C ASN A 24 8.76 -11.04 -10.06
N VAL A 25 7.63 -10.42 -9.73
CA VAL A 25 6.45 -11.12 -9.21
C VAL A 25 5.60 -11.59 -10.39
N PRO A 26 5.34 -12.89 -10.55
CA PRO A 26 4.49 -13.38 -11.63
C PRO A 26 3.05 -12.83 -11.51
N LEU A 27 2.46 -12.37 -12.62
CA LEU A 27 1.05 -11.93 -12.64
C LEU A 27 0.10 -13.03 -12.15
N ALA A 28 0.39 -14.29 -12.47
CA ALA A 28 -0.40 -15.43 -11.99
C ALA A 28 -0.48 -15.51 -10.45
N PHE A 29 0.59 -15.11 -9.74
CA PHE A 29 0.56 -15.01 -8.28
C PHE A 29 -0.35 -13.87 -7.82
N LEU A 30 -0.28 -12.71 -8.48
CA LEU A 30 -1.10 -11.54 -8.12
C LEU A 30 -2.60 -11.80 -8.30
N HIS A 31 -2.98 -12.71 -9.20
CA HIS A 31 -4.38 -13.11 -9.41
C HIS A 31 -4.85 -14.25 -8.48
N LYS A 32 -3.97 -14.79 -7.63
CA LYS A 32 -4.29 -15.94 -6.77
C LYS A 32 -5.12 -15.57 -5.54
N TYR A 33 -4.90 -14.39 -4.99
CA TYR A 33 -5.54 -13.88 -3.77
C TYR A 33 -6.21 -12.53 -4.03
N GLN A 34 -7.04 -12.07 -3.10
CA GLN A 34 -7.53 -10.70 -3.10
C GLN A 34 -6.34 -9.74 -2.98
N THR A 35 -6.33 -8.68 -3.77
CA THR A 35 -5.17 -7.78 -3.86
C THR A 35 -5.50 -6.36 -3.46
N PHE A 36 -4.57 -5.74 -2.74
CA PHE A 36 -4.53 -4.30 -2.52
C PHE A 36 -3.42 -3.69 -3.37
N GLY A 37 -3.80 -2.89 -4.36
CA GLY A 37 -2.88 -2.05 -5.12
C GLY A 37 -2.80 -0.65 -4.51
N THR A 38 -1.65 -0.01 -4.62
CA THR A 38 -1.42 1.30 -4.01
C THR A 38 -0.86 2.31 -5.01
N ASN A 39 -1.16 3.59 -4.80
CA ASN A 39 -0.62 4.72 -5.57
C ASN A 39 -0.68 4.48 -7.10
N ARG A 40 0.46 4.35 -7.79
CA ARG A 40 0.49 4.20 -9.25
C ARG A 40 0.59 2.74 -9.73
N ILE A 41 -0.07 1.82 -9.03
CA ILE A 41 -0.11 0.38 -9.40
C ILE A 41 -0.67 0.13 -10.80
N TYR A 42 -1.51 1.02 -11.33
CA TYR A 42 -2.05 0.95 -12.68
C TYR A 42 -0.98 0.99 -13.80
N LEU A 43 0.28 1.34 -13.47
CA LEU A 43 1.41 1.23 -14.39
C LEU A 43 1.90 -0.22 -14.57
N LEU A 44 1.36 -1.19 -13.81
CA LEU A 44 1.67 -2.59 -13.98
C LEU A 44 0.79 -3.20 -15.07
N ASP A 45 1.37 -3.40 -16.24
CA ASP A 45 0.66 -3.91 -17.41
C ASP A 45 -0.03 -5.25 -17.12
N GLY A 46 -1.28 -5.37 -17.58
CA GLY A 46 -2.08 -6.59 -17.46
C GLY A 46 -2.55 -6.90 -16.04
N PHE A 47 -2.51 -5.93 -15.13
CA PHE A 47 -2.95 -6.10 -13.75
C PHE A 47 -3.90 -4.99 -13.30
N GLU A 48 -4.97 -5.40 -12.62
CA GLU A 48 -5.87 -4.52 -11.88
C GLU A 48 -6.14 -5.13 -10.49
N PRO A 49 -5.99 -4.37 -9.38
CA PRO A 49 -6.22 -4.88 -8.04
C PRO A 49 -7.71 -5.00 -7.71
N ASN A 50 -8.06 -5.82 -6.71
CA ASN A 50 -9.43 -5.86 -6.17
C ASN A 50 -9.76 -4.61 -5.34
N PHE A 51 -8.77 -4.14 -4.60
CA PHE A 51 -8.84 -2.95 -3.75
C PHE A 51 -7.70 -2.00 -4.12
N TYR A 52 -8.02 -0.74 -4.24
CA TYR A 52 -7.04 0.33 -4.45
C TYR A 52 -6.99 1.25 -3.23
N VAL A 53 -5.79 1.61 -2.79
CA VAL A 53 -5.59 2.51 -1.63
C VAL A 53 -4.65 3.64 -2.02
N SER A 54 -5.04 4.88 -1.75
CA SER A 54 -4.15 6.04 -1.82
C SER A 54 -4.50 7.06 -0.75
N VAL A 55 -3.49 7.47 0.01
CA VAL A 55 -3.62 8.45 1.10
C VAL A 55 -2.82 9.73 0.84
N ASN A 56 -1.91 9.73 -0.12
CA ASN A 56 -1.09 10.89 -0.45
C ASN A 56 -1.83 11.84 -1.41
N PRO A 57 -2.20 13.06 -0.97
CA PRO A 57 -2.89 14.04 -1.82
C PRO A 57 -2.15 14.35 -3.13
N LEU A 58 -0.82 14.46 -3.07
CA LEU A 58 0.01 14.77 -4.23
C LEU A 58 -0.10 13.70 -5.34
N VAL A 59 -0.14 12.41 -4.96
CA VAL A 59 -0.33 11.31 -5.91
C VAL A 59 -1.73 11.38 -6.52
N ILE A 60 -2.76 11.61 -5.71
CA ILE A 60 -4.14 11.66 -6.16
C ILE A 60 -4.36 12.82 -7.11
N GLU A 61 -3.88 14.03 -6.79
CA GLU A 61 -3.96 15.21 -7.65
C GLU A 61 -3.31 14.99 -9.01
N GLN A 62 -2.10 14.41 -9.03
CA GLN A 62 -1.34 14.22 -10.26
C GLN A 62 -1.84 13.08 -11.14
N CYS A 63 -2.61 12.13 -10.57
CA CYS A 63 -2.95 10.87 -11.22
C CYS A 63 -4.46 10.56 -11.14
N GLN A 64 -5.31 11.58 -10.92
CA GLN A 64 -6.75 11.38 -10.73
C GLN A 64 -7.45 10.70 -11.93
N HIS A 65 -6.98 10.92 -13.15
CA HIS A 65 -7.57 10.33 -14.34
C HIS A 65 -7.35 8.82 -14.35
N GLU A 66 -6.11 8.40 -14.21
CA GLU A 66 -5.74 6.98 -14.19
C GLU A 66 -6.35 6.24 -13.00
N ILE A 67 -6.47 6.89 -11.83
CA ILE A 67 -7.13 6.32 -10.66
C ILE A 67 -8.65 6.17 -10.92
N ASN A 68 -9.28 7.11 -11.61
CA ASN A 68 -10.69 7.02 -11.96
C ASN A 68 -10.97 5.88 -12.95
N ASP A 69 -10.04 5.59 -13.86
CA ASP A 69 -10.16 4.51 -14.86
C ASP A 69 -10.06 3.10 -14.25
N LEU A 70 -9.58 2.96 -13.01
CA LEU A 70 -9.62 1.67 -12.30
C LEU A 70 -11.06 1.25 -12.00
N HIS A 71 -11.39 -0.03 -12.20
CA HIS A 71 -12.73 -0.61 -11.98
C HIS A 71 -12.85 -1.38 -10.65
N CYS A 72 -11.92 -1.17 -9.73
CA CYS A 72 -11.86 -1.81 -8.42
C CYS A 72 -12.51 -0.97 -7.30
N VAL A 73 -12.60 -1.54 -6.11
CA VAL A 73 -13.00 -0.80 -4.89
C VAL A 73 -11.88 0.14 -4.48
N LYS A 74 -12.16 1.44 -4.38
CA LYS A 74 -11.17 2.48 -4.12
C LYS A 74 -11.33 3.08 -2.72
N PHE A 75 -10.27 3.04 -1.93
CA PHE A 75 -10.17 3.67 -0.61
C PHE A 75 -9.24 4.89 -0.69
N ILE A 76 -9.79 6.08 -0.52
CA ILE A 76 -9.09 7.35 -0.77
C ILE A 76 -9.17 8.23 0.48
N THR A 77 -8.07 8.92 0.82
CA THR A 77 -8.11 9.90 1.91
C THR A 77 -9.26 10.89 1.73
N SER A 78 -9.99 11.16 2.80
CA SER A 78 -11.24 11.93 2.75
C SER A 78 -11.07 13.34 2.17
N SER A 79 -9.91 13.95 2.35
CA SER A 79 -9.58 15.26 1.78
C SER A 79 -9.60 15.27 0.24
N MET A 80 -9.31 14.12 -0.41
CA MET A 80 -9.17 13.99 -1.86
C MET A 80 -10.26 13.12 -2.50
N ALA A 81 -11.16 12.52 -1.70
CA ALA A 81 -12.18 11.60 -2.18
C ALA A 81 -13.15 12.24 -3.21
N HIS A 82 -13.29 13.56 -3.17
CA HIS A 82 -14.12 14.31 -4.12
C HIS A 82 -13.60 14.27 -5.57
N LEU A 83 -12.30 13.95 -5.78
CA LEU A 83 -11.68 13.82 -7.11
C LEU A 83 -11.84 12.43 -7.72
N ILE A 84 -12.19 11.41 -6.91
CA ILE A 84 -12.19 10.01 -7.33
C ILE A 84 -13.60 9.43 -7.23
N TYR A 85 -14.21 9.19 -8.39
CA TYR A 85 -15.58 8.71 -8.49
C TYR A 85 -15.77 7.32 -7.85
N GLY A 86 -16.85 7.17 -7.08
CA GLY A 86 -17.20 5.88 -6.45
C GLY A 86 -16.23 5.42 -5.36
N SER A 87 -15.32 6.30 -4.91
CA SER A 87 -14.39 5.96 -3.84
C SER A 87 -15.05 5.96 -2.45
N TYR A 88 -14.47 5.18 -1.55
CA TYR A 88 -14.82 5.16 -0.13
C TYR A 88 -13.80 6.04 0.63
N PRO A 89 -14.26 7.12 1.27
CA PRO A 89 -13.35 8.00 1.99
C PRO A 89 -12.80 7.35 3.26
N ILE A 90 -11.48 7.51 3.47
CA ILE A 90 -10.75 7.13 4.69
C ILE A 90 -10.45 8.40 5.46
N ILE A 91 -10.70 8.42 6.76
CA ILE A 91 -10.50 9.60 7.60
C ILE A 91 -9.09 9.57 8.21
N SER A 92 -8.15 10.27 7.58
CA SER A 92 -6.78 10.41 8.05
C SER A 92 -6.69 11.51 9.11
N ASN A 93 -6.67 11.16 10.38
CA ASN A 93 -6.63 12.08 11.51
C ASN A 93 -5.50 11.84 12.53
N GLY A 94 -4.55 11.02 12.20
CA GLY A 94 -3.16 11.10 12.52
C GLY A 94 -2.62 10.83 13.92
N ALA A 95 -3.33 10.24 14.88
CA ALA A 95 -2.65 9.76 16.09
C ALA A 95 -1.81 8.51 15.77
N PRO A 96 -0.52 8.42 16.21
CA PRO A 96 0.34 7.27 15.91
C PRO A 96 -0.13 6.02 16.65
N ARG A 97 -1.01 5.27 15.98
CA ARG A 97 -1.55 3.98 16.44
C ARG A 97 -2.09 3.15 15.29
N PHE A 98 -2.24 1.85 15.49
CA PHE A 98 -3.02 1.01 14.59
C PHE A 98 -4.52 1.29 14.79
N CYS A 99 -5.23 1.63 13.72
CA CYS A 99 -6.65 1.94 13.76
C CYS A 99 -7.48 0.76 13.24
N TYR A 100 -8.32 0.21 14.09
CA TYR A 100 -9.15 -0.97 13.78
C TYR A 100 -10.38 -0.63 12.94
N GLU A 101 -10.79 0.63 12.91
CA GLU A 101 -11.93 1.14 12.14
C GLU A 101 -11.49 2.27 11.18
N PRO A 102 -10.80 1.95 10.06
CA PRO A 102 -10.14 2.92 9.18
C PRO A 102 -11.09 3.94 8.53
N PHE A 103 -12.38 3.68 8.54
CA PHE A 103 -13.41 4.61 8.05
C PHE A 103 -13.92 5.61 9.10
N ILE A 104 -13.54 5.44 10.35
CA ILE A 104 -13.78 6.40 11.43
C ILE A 104 -12.51 7.18 11.68
N GLU A 105 -11.39 6.49 11.69
CA GLU A 105 -10.07 7.05 11.95
C GLU A 105 -9.00 6.15 11.34
N LEU A 106 -8.01 6.75 10.68
CA LEU A 106 -6.85 6.05 10.14
C LEU A 106 -5.58 6.85 10.40
N TYR A 107 -4.53 6.19 10.87
CA TYR A 107 -3.18 6.74 10.88
C TYR A 107 -2.43 6.30 9.62
N GLU A 108 -1.91 7.26 8.84
CA GLU A 108 -1.26 6.94 7.54
C GLU A 108 0.10 6.26 7.70
N GLY A 109 0.79 6.48 8.83
CA GLY A 109 2.04 5.80 9.19
C GLY A 109 3.20 6.03 8.22
N PHE A 110 3.20 7.18 7.52
CA PHE A 110 4.21 7.56 6.54
C PHE A 110 4.35 6.60 5.34
N THR A 111 3.42 5.66 5.20
CA THR A 111 3.38 4.72 4.07
C THR A 111 1.97 4.22 3.79
N VAL A 112 1.57 4.26 2.53
CA VAL A 112 0.26 3.75 2.08
C VAL A 112 0.11 2.24 2.35
N THR A 113 1.20 1.51 2.44
CA THR A 113 1.22 0.08 2.79
C THR A 113 0.62 -0.16 4.18
N PHE A 114 0.93 0.69 5.16
CA PHE A 114 0.34 0.60 6.50
C PHE A 114 -1.16 0.93 6.49
N ALA A 115 -1.58 1.93 5.71
CA ALA A 115 -3.00 2.21 5.51
C ALA A 115 -3.74 0.99 4.93
N ALA A 116 -3.16 0.32 3.92
CA ALA A 116 -3.71 -0.90 3.34
C ALA A 116 -3.79 -2.05 4.37
N MET A 117 -2.80 -2.19 5.27
CA MET A 117 -2.83 -3.19 6.35
C MET A 117 -4.01 -2.98 7.30
N GLN A 118 -4.29 -1.73 7.71
CA GLN A 118 -5.43 -1.41 8.57
C GLN A 118 -6.76 -1.73 7.88
N ILE A 119 -6.88 -1.45 6.58
CA ILE A 119 -8.06 -1.79 5.79
C ILE A 119 -8.20 -3.32 5.66
N ALA A 120 -7.12 -4.03 5.34
CA ALA A 120 -7.12 -5.49 5.24
C ALA A 120 -7.52 -6.15 6.57
N TYR A 121 -7.03 -5.63 7.69
CA TYR A 121 -7.44 -6.07 9.03
C TYR A 121 -8.94 -5.91 9.25
N PHE A 122 -9.49 -4.72 8.95
CA PHE A 122 -10.93 -4.41 9.09
C PHE A 122 -11.81 -5.29 8.20
N LEU A 123 -11.36 -5.58 6.98
CA LEU A 123 -12.05 -6.50 6.06
C LEU A 123 -12.02 -7.95 6.52
N GLY A 124 -11.21 -8.30 7.53
CA GLY A 124 -11.20 -9.61 8.17
C GLY A 124 -10.11 -10.57 7.66
N PHE A 125 -9.21 -10.12 6.79
CA PHE A 125 -8.11 -10.96 6.33
C PHE A 125 -7.24 -11.42 7.52
N THR A 126 -6.92 -12.70 7.55
CA THR A 126 -6.08 -13.30 8.62
C THR A 126 -4.63 -13.46 8.20
N THR A 127 -4.38 -13.54 6.91
CA THR A 127 -3.03 -13.61 6.35
C THR A 127 -2.85 -12.51 5.32
N VAL A 128 -1.82 -11.69 5.51
CA VAL A 128 -1.43 -10.63 4.57
C VAL A 128 -0.07 -10.96 3.98
N LEU A 129 0.02 -11.06 2.67
CA LEU A 129 1.25 -11.27 1.92
C LEU A 129 1.73 -9.94 1.35
N LEU A 130 2.99 -9.58 1.58
CA LEU A 130 3.59 -8.36 1.03
C LEU A 130 4.48 -8.71 -0.15
N VAL A 131 4.28 -8.04 -1.28
CA VAL A 131 5.16 -8.10 -2.46
C VAL A 131 5.50 -6.68 -2.93
N GLY A 132 6.66 -6.48 -3.50
CA GLY A 132 7.07 -5.13 -3.96
C GLY A 132 7.27 -4.11 -2.83
N VAL A 133 7.36 -4.56 -1.58
CA VAL A 133 7.66 -3.72 -0.40
C VAL A 133 9.16 -3.74 -0.16
N ASP A 134 9.90 -3.12 -1.08
CA ASP A 134 11.37 -3.11 -1.05
C ASP A 134 11.91 -2.34 0.16
N HIS A 135 11.22 -1.28 0.57
CA HIS A 135 11.60 -0.45 1.71
C HIS A 135 13.07 0.01 1.64
N ARG A 136 13.52 0.32 0.44
CA ARG A 136 14.84 0.84 0.09
C ARG A 136 14.65 1.91 -0.97
N PHE A 137 15.15 3.10 -0.68
CA PHE A 137 15.05 4.24 -1.59
C PHE A 137 16.40 4.93 -1.70
N ASN A 138 16.71 5.40 -2.89
CA ASN A 138 17.83 6.27 -3.15
C ASN A 138 17.30 7.68 -3.41
N PHE A 139 17.57 8.60 -2.49
CA PHE A 139 17.15 10.01 -2.58
C PHE A 139 18.10 10.88 -1.78
N GLU A 140 18.10 12.17 -2.07
CA GLU A 140 18.85 13.18 -1.34
C GLU A 140 17.89 14.09 -0.56
N GLY A 141 18.36 14.67 0.54
CA GLY A 141 17.61 15.59 1.40
C GLY A 141 16.82 14.91 2.50
N ASP A 142 15.98 15.70 3.16
CA ASP A 142 15.21 15.27 4.33
C ASP A 142 13.99 14.41 3.95
N PRO A 143 13.54 13.50 4.83
CA PRO A 143 12.29 12.78 4.67
C PRO A 143 11.08 13.72 4.56
N ASN A 144 10.03 13.26 3.86
CA ASN A 144 8.77 14.00 3.66
C ASN A 144 8.92 15.34 2.93
N THR A 145 10.00 15.52 2.19
CA THR A 145 10.24 16.71 1.37
C THR A 145 9.67 16.51 -0.03
N ARG A 146 8.94 17.52 -0.52
CA ARG A 146 8.43 17.53 -1.89
C ARG A 146 9.58 17.85 -2.86
N GLN A 147 9.81 16.94 -3.81
CA GLN A 147 10.84 17.05 -4.84
C GLN A 147 10.25 16.81 -6.22
N PHE A 148 10.83 17.41 -7.25
CA PHE A 148 10.51 17.11 -8.65
C PHE A 148 11.52 16.10 -9.19
N MET A 149 11.03 15.07 -9.88
CA MET A 149 11.87 14.05 -10.50
C MET A 149 11.90 14.28 -12.01
N ASP A 150 13.01 14.75 -12.52
CA ASP A 150 13.25 15.07 -13.95
C ASP A 150 13.96 13.94 -14.72
N HIS A 151 14.09 12.79 -14.09
CA HIS A 151 14.78 11.61 -14.62
C HIS A 151 13.97 10.33 -14.37
N ASP A 152 14.44 9.21 -14.93
CA ASP A 152 13.81 7.89 -14.72
C ASP A 152 13.82 7.50 -13.25
N ASP A 153 12.68 7.00 -12.78
CA ASP A 153 12.50 6.58 -11.39
C ASP A 153 13.11 5.20 -11.15
N ASN A 154 14.17 5.16 -10.33
CA ASN A 154 14.87 3.93 -9.95
C ASN A 154 14.38 3.35 -8.61
N ASN A 155 13.49 4.04 -7.91
CA ASN A 155 12.95 3.64 -6.62
C ASN A 155 11.68 2.79 -6.74
N HIS A 156 11.07 2.76 -7.92
CA HIS A 156 9.82 2.05 -8.18
C HIS A 156 9.93 1.06 -9.33
N PHE A 157 8.92 0.21 -9.49
CA PHE A 157 8.91 -0.83 -10.52
C PHE A 157 8.83 -0.29 -11.96
N SER A 158 8.36 0.93 -12.18
CA SER A 158 8.32 1.58 -13.48
C SER A 158 9.25 2.79 -13.51
N PRO A 159 10.08 2.98 -14.54
CA PRO A 159 10.90 4.17 -14.69
C PRO A 159 10.05 5.44 -14.86
N GLU A 160 8.81 5.31 -15.35
CA GLU A 160 7.85 6.40 -15.52
C GLU A 160 7.08 6.74 -14.22
N TYR A 161 7.41 6.07 -13.09
CA TYR A 161 6.57 6.13 -11.90
C TYR A 161 6.41 7.56 -11.36
N PHE A 162 7.49 8.28 -11.12
CA PHE A 162 7.46 9.72 -10.78
C PHE A 162 8.21 10.60 -11.78
N LYS A 163 8.64 10.07 -12.91
CA LYS A 163 9.27 10.86 -13.97
C LYS A 163 8.37 12.03 -14.37
N ASP A 164 8.94 13.22 -14.44
CA ASP A 164 8.27 14.50 -14.73
C ASP A 164 7.11 14.81 -13.75
N LYS A 165 7.21 14.36 -12.50
CA LYS A 165 6.22 14.57 -11.46
C LYS A 165 6.86 14.97 -10.14
N PHE A 166 6.04 15.53 -9.27
CA PHE A 166 6.42 15.72 -7.88
C PHE A 166 6.19 14.45 -7.06
N TRP A 167 7.08 14.19 -6.12
CA TRP A 167 6.95 13.14 -5.13
C TRP A 167 7.39 13.64 -3.75
N HIS A 168 7.03 12.92 -2.72
CA HIS A 168 7.58 13.13 -1.39
C HIS A 168 8.63 12.07 -1.09
N THR A 169 9.80 12.50 -0.60
CA THR A 169 10.84 11.59 -0.12
C THR A 169 10.30 10.74 1.02
N PRO A 170 10.62 9.43 1.06
CA PRO A 170 10.08 8.52 2.06
C PRO A 170 10.69 8.77 3.44
N ASP A 171 9.90 8.50 4.47
CA ASP A 171 10.35 8.43 5.86
C ASP A 171 10.40 6.96 6.29
N LEU A 172 11.55 6.34 6.14
CA LEU A 172 11.73 4.91 6.39
C LEU A 172 11.69 4.56 7.87
N GLU A 173 12.18 5.45 8.74
CA GLU A 173 12.19 5.23 10.18
C GLU A 173 10.76 5.20 10.72
N ARG A 174 9.98 6.25 10.44
CA ARG A 174 8.58 6.30 10.87
C ARG A 174 7.70 5.28 10.19
N SER A 175 8.01 4.89 8.95
CA SER A 175 7.33 3.77 8.28
C SER A 175 7.59 2.45 9.00
N ASN A 176 8.81 2.21 9.52
CA ASN A 176 9.12 1.03 10.31
C ASN A 176 8.37 1.02 11.65
N GLU A 177 8.24 2.17 12.31
CA GLU A 177 7.41 2.28 13.52
C GLU A 177 5.95 1.87 13.22
N ALA A 178 5.39 2.35 12.12
CA ALA A 178 4.04 2.00 11.69
C ALA A 178 3.92 0.49 11.34
N TYR A 179 4.90 -0.08 10.66
CA TYR A 179 4.93 -1.51 10.37
C TYR A 179 4.97 -2.35 11.66
N LYS A 180 5.71 -1.90 12.68
CA LYS A 180 5.71 -2.56 13.99
C LYS A 180 4.32 -2.54 14.64
N MET A 181 3.61 -1.42 14.57
CA MET A 181 2.23 -1.33 15.06
C MET A 181 1.31 -2.31 14.33
N ALA A 182 1.46 -2.48 13.01
CA ALA A 182 0.66 -3.45 12.25
C ALA A 182 0.99 -4.89 12.65
N GLU A 183 2.26 -5.23 12.75
CA GLU A 183 2.70 -6.57 13.17
C GLU A 183 2.14 -6.93 14.55
N ASP A 184 2.24 -6.01 15.52
CA ASP A 184 1.73 -6.22 16.88
C ASP A 184 0.20 -6.40 16.89
N ALA A 185 -0.54 -5.57 16.12
CA ALA A 185 -1.99 -5.67 16.04
C ALA A 185 -2.45 -7.00 15.41
N PHE A 186 -1.82 -7.43 14.32
CA PHE A 186 -2.15 -8.71 13.66
C PHE A 186 -1.84 -9.88 14.59
N ARG A 187 -0.66 -9.93 15.21
CA ARG A 187 -0.27 -10.99 16.13
C ARG A 187 -1.18 -11.08 17.35
N ALA A 188 -1.64 -9.96 17.88
CA ALA A 188 -2.55 -9.93 19.03
C ALA A 188 -3.87 -10.67 18.76
N ASP A 189 -4.30 -10.72 17.48
CA ASP A 189 -5.52 -11.40 17.04
C ASP A 189 -5.24 -12.73 16.31
N ASN A 190 -4.04 -13.33 16.50
CA ASN A 190 -3.62 -14.56 15.81
C ASN A 190 -3.69 -14.44 14.27
N ARG A 191 -3.46 -13.27 13.73
CA ARG A 191 -3.30 -13.00 12.30
C ARG A 191 -1.82 -12.80 11.97
N ILE A 192 -1.44 -12.91 10.70
CA ILE A 192 -0.04 -12.83 10.30
C ILE A 192 0.17 -11.93 9.07
N ILE A 193 1.28 -11.21 9.09
CA ILE A 193 1.81 -10.49 7.92
C ILE A 193 3.11 -11.16 7.51
N ILE A 194 3.21 -11.57 6.25
CA ILE A 194 4.37 -12.25 5.69
C ILE A 194 4.97 -11.42 4.56
N ASN A 195 6.26 -11.12 4.66
CA ASN A 195 6.96 -10.39 3.63
C ASN A 195 7.60 -11.34 2.61
N LEU A 196 7.04 -11.40 1.40
CA LEU A 196 7.55 -12.17 0.27
C LEU A 196 8.50 -11.35 -0.61
N THR A 197 8.75 -10.08 -0.27
CA THR A 197 9.65 -9.21 -1.03
C THR A 197 11.10 -9.64 -0.82
N ARG A 198 11.71 -10.10 -1.90
CA ARG A 198 13.13 -10.50 -1.86
C ARG A 198 14.01 -9.28 -1.54
N ASN A 199 14.88 -9.42 -0.55
CA ASN A 199 15.82 -8.37 -0.14
C ASN A 199 15.15 -7.06 0.35
N SER A 200 13.97 -7.13 0.96
CA SER A 200 13.33 -5.96 1.59
C SER A 200 14.25 -5.32 2.64
N GLY A 201 14.20 -4.00 2.76
CA GLY A 201 14.95 -3.23 3.76
C GLY A 201 14.33 -3.23 5.16
N THR A 202 13.11 -3.78 5.32
CA THR A 202 12.46 -3.93 6.64
C THR A 202 12.51 -5.38 7.11
N ASP A 203 12.80 -5.58 8.39
CA ASP A 203 12.86 -6.89 9.06
C ASP A 203 11.71 -7.07 10.06
N ILE A 204 10.72 -6.21 10.02
CA ILE A 204 9.58 -6.21 10.97
C ILE A 204 8.72 -7.47 10.80
N PHE A 205 8.46 -7.88 9.56
CA PHE A 205 7.58 -8.99 9.25
C PHE A 205 8.36 -10.29 9.02
N GLU A 206 7.73 -11.41 9.29
CA GLU A 206 8.26 -12.72 8.92
C GLU A 206 8.54 -12.77 7.42
N ARG A 207 9.70 -13.29 7.04
CA ARG A 207 10.09 -13.44 5.63
C ARG A 207 9.90 -14.87 5.17
N GLN A 208 9.29 -15.02 4.00
CA GLN A 208 9.17 -16.29 3.31
C GLN A 208 9.52 -16.14 1.82
N ASP A 209 9.84 -17.25 1.16
CA ASP A 209 10.07 -17.25 -0.30
C ASP A 209 8.72 -17.23 -1.03
N LEU A 210 8.59 -16.33 -2.02
CA LEU A 210 7.41 -16.27 -2.89
C LEU A 210 7.06 -17.63 -3.50
N LYS A 211 8.07 -18.46 -3.79
CA LYS A 211 7.87 -19.79 -4.37
C LYS A 211 7.03 -20.73 -3.49
N SER A 212 7.03 -20.55 -2.18
CA SER A 212 6.21 -21.36 -1.27
C SER A 212 4.72 -21.02 -1.35
N TRP A 213 4.38 -19.94 -2.05
CA TRP A 213 3.01 -19.42 -2.22
C TRP A 213 2.50 -19.51 -3.67
N LEU A 214 3.33 -19.94 -4.63
CA LEU A 214 2.92 -20.21 -6.00
C LEU A 214 2.14 -21.51 -6.10
#